data_6c3d1fb2eee864f3324a353fa6ea101d
#
_entry.id   6c3d1fb2eee864f3324a353fa6ea101d
#
_cell.length_a   1.000
_cell.length_b   1.000
_cell.length_c   1.000
_cell.angle_alpha   90.00
_cell.angle_beta   90.00
_cell.angle_gamma   90.00
#
_symmetry.space_group_name_H-M   'P 1'
#
loop_
_entity.id
_entity.type
_entity.pdbx_description
1 polymer ?
#
loop_
_entity_poly.entity_id
_entity_poly.type
_entity_poly.pdbx_seq_one_letter_code
_entity_poly.pdbx_strand_id
1 'polypeptide(L)'
;FDIGGKAQSFAFGKDWVWAPGDAKPVHQMDAEMVFVGYGINAAEEGWNDYKDVDVKNKVVVMMVNDPMPTAAEPERFGGKGLTYYGRWTYKFEEAARQGAAGVLLIHTDASASYGWSVVQNSWAHAGRFQLTAGNVRSGLQGWMTDDTARKVFAAGGQDLDKLRAAAEDKNFKPVALNARVKGEARAQVRSLEEFNVAGVVPGTDPKLKDEVVIYSAHWDHMGKQGTEGDTIFNGAVDNASGTGALLAMAAEAVKNPAR
;
A
#
# COMPACT_ATOMS: atom_id res chain seq x y z
N PHE A 1 -21.34 5.84 -1.00
CA PHE A 1 -20.83 6.68 -2.08
C PHE A 1 -21.98 7.44 -2.73
N ASP A 2 -21.77 8.68 -3.06
CA ASP A 2 -22.66 9.45 -3.93
C ASP A 2 -21.99 9.51 -5.31
N ILE A 3 -22.68 9.05 -6.36
CA ILE A 3 -22.13 8.97 -7.71
C ILE A 3 -23.15 9.55 -8.68
N GLY A 4 -22.78 10.63 -9.37
CA GLY A 4 -23.70 11.33 -10.25
C GLY A 4 -24.95 11.86 -9.55
N GLY A 5 -24.85 12.22 -8.27
CA GLY A 5 -25.96 12.68 -7.44
C GLY A 5 -26.90 11.56 -6.94
N LYS A 6 -26.47 10.30 -7.02
CA LYS A 6 -27.24 9.14 -6.53
C LYS A 6 -26.42 8.35 -5.51
N ALA A 7 -27.02 8.07 -4.36
CA ALA A 7 -26.42 7.21 -3.35
C ALA A 7 -26.31 5.77 -3.85
N GLN A 8 -25.13 5.19 -3.74
CA GLN A 8 -24.85 3.78 -4.03
C GLN A 8 -24.25 3.10 -2.80
N SER A 9 -24.72 1.89 -2.51
CA SER A 9 -24.26 1.10 -1.37
C SER A 9 -23.33 -0.01 -1.84
N PHE A 10 -22.19 -0.15 -1.14
CA PHE A 10 -21.24 -1.23 -1.30
C PHE A 10 -20.97 -1.85 0.07
N ALA A 11 -20.88 -3.17 0.12
CA ALA A 11 -20.71 -3.90 1.37
C ALA A 11 -19.25 -3.81 1.86
N PHE A 12 -19.06 -3.28 3.06
CA PHE A 12 -17.75 -3.24 3.70
C PHE A 12 -17.19 -4.65 3.90
N GLY A 13 -15.90 -4.82 3.67
CA GLY A 13 -15.21 -6.12 3.68
C GLY A 13 -15.36 -6.88 2.37
N LYS A 14 -16.54 -6.90 1.77
CA LYS A 14 -16.80 -7.64 0.52
C LYS A 14 -16.41 -6.85 -0.72
N ASP A 15 -16.87 -5.62 -0.83
CA ASP A 15 -16.72 -4.79 -2.02
C ASP A 15 -15.57 -3.79 -1.87
N TRP A 16 -15.32 -3.35 -0.65
CA TRP A 16 -14.29 -2.39 -0.30
C TRP A 16 -13.90 -2.50 1.17
N VAL A 17 -12.74 -1.96 1.49
CA VAL A 17 -12.26 -1.80 2.86
C VAL A 17 -11.65 -0.41 3.03
N TRP A 18 -11.73 0.12 4.25
CA TRP A 18 -11.19 1.42 4.56
C TRP A 18 -10.79 1.50 6.04
N ALA A 19 -9.61 2.03 6.31
CA ALA A 19 -9.12 2.22 7.65
C ALA A 19 -8.52 3.62 7.82
N PRO A 20 -8.52 4.19 9.04
CA PRO A 20 -7.80 5.42 9.33
C PRO A 20 -6.32 5.30 8.96
N GLY A 21 -5.80 6.32 8.30
CA GLY A 21 -4.38 6.40 7.96
C GLY A 21 -3.53 7.01 9.09
N ASP A 22 -4.14 7.63 10.08
CA ASP A 22 -3.49 8.21 11.26
C ASP A 22 -4.16 7.78 12.57
N ALA A 23 -3.56 8.11 13.70
CA ALA A 23 -4.00 7.70 15.04
C ALA A 23 -5.08 8.61 15.65
N LYS A 24 -5.93 9.25 14.84
CA LYS A 24 -7.08 9.99 15.35
C LYS A 24 -8.25 9.05 15.64
N PRO A 25 -9.01 9.30 16.70
CA PRO A 25 -10.15 8.44 17.05
C PRO A 25 -11.38 8.64 16.14
N VAL A 26 -11.47 9.76 15.43
CA VAL A 26 -12.58 10.07 14.52
C VAL A 26 -12.07 10.69 13.24
N HIS A 27 -12.53 10.17 12.13
CA HIS A 27 -12.28 10.69 10.79
C HIS A 27 -13.59 10.96 10.11
N GLN A 28 -13.80 12.21 9.71
CA GLN A 28 -14.92 12.58 8.85
C GLN A 28 -14.44 12.75 7.42
N MET A 29 -15.21 12.25 6.48
CA MET A 29 -14.94 12.34 5.05
C MET A 29 -16.17 12.93 4.35
N ASP A 30 -15.92 13.92 3.53
CA ASP A 30 -16.87 14.45 2.55
C ASP A 30 -16.04 15.01 1.39
N ALA A 31 -15.67 14.14 0.46
CA ALA A 31 -14.65 14.45 -0.54
C ALA A 31 -14.99 13.88 -1.92
N GLU A 32 -14.68 14.65 -2.96
CA GLU A 32 -14.74 14.22 -4.34
C GLU A 32 -13.68 13.15 -4.65
N MET A 33 -13.99 12.30 -5.63
CA MET A 33 -13.10 11.24 -6.08
C MET A 33 -12.43 11.58 -7.41
N VAL A 34 -11.14 11.31 -7.51
CA VAL A 34 -10.32 11.52 -8.71
C VAL A 34 -9.49 10.29 -9.01
N PHE A 35 -9.53 9.78 -10.23
CA PHE A 35 -8.63 8.73 -10.69
C PHE A 35 -7.31 9.35 -11.15
N VAL A 36 -6.21 8.88 -10.59
CA VAL A 36 -4.85 9.38 -10.82
C VAL A 36 -3.92 8.33 -11.45
N GLY A 37 -4.48 7.38 -12.21
CA GLY A 37 -3.68 6.34 -12.85
C GLY A 37 -2.97 5.44 -11.86
N TYR A 38 -1.65 5.43 -11.90
CA TYR A 38 -0.80 4.70 -10.96
C TYR A 38 -0.48 5.51 -9.69
N GLY A 39 -0.76 6.80 -9.66
CA GLY A 39 -0.46 7.67 -8.51
C GLY A 39 1.04 7.79 -8.23
N ILE A 40 1.84 7.84 -9.27
CA ILE A 40 3.31 7.92 -9.20
C ILE A 40 3.79 9.34 -9.48
N ASN A 41 4.79 9.76 -8.71
CA ASN A 41 5.58 10.96 -8.96
C ASN A 41 7.07 10.57 -8.86
N ALA A 42 7.68 10.30 -10.01
CA ALA A 42 9.05 9.81 -10.19
C ALA A 42 9.76 10.71 -11.21
N ALA A 43 10.52 11.68 -10.72
CA ALA A 43 11.17 12.66 -11.58
C ALA A 43 12.25 12.04 -12.49
N GLU A 44 12.94 10.99 -12.00
CA GLU A 44 13.97 10.25 -12.74
C GLU A 44 13.39 9.44 -13.91
N GLU A 45 12.11 9.01 -13.81
CA GLU A 45 11.38 8.35 -14.88
C GLU A 45 10.64 9.35 -15.79
N GLY A 46 10.69 10.64 -15.45
CA GLY A 46 9.89 11.67 -16.11
C GLY A 46 8.39 11.46 -15.96
N TRP A 47 7.98 10.82 -14.86
CA TRP A 47 6.61 10.41 -14.59
C TRP A 47 5.98 11.21 -13.45
N ASN A 48 4.79 11.76 -13.68
CA ASN A 48 4.04 12.45 -12.65
C ASN A 48 2.53 12.36 -12.92
N ASP A 49 1.86 11.47 -12.22
CA ASP A 49 0.40 11.26 -12.29
C ASP A 49 -0.41 12.34 -11.56
N TYR A 50 0.24 13.23 -10.85
CA TYR A 50 -0.41 14.34 -10.14
C TYR A 50 -0.26 15.68 -10.88
N LYS A 51 0.39 15.69 -12.04
CA LYS A 51 0.49 16.91 -12.84
C LYS A 51 -0.89 17.41 -13.25
N ASP A 52 -1.05 18.68 -13.31
CA ASP A 52 -2.29 19.36 -13.78
C ASP A 52 -3.55 19.07 -12.96
N VAL A 53 -3.41 18.53 -11.73
CA VAL A 53 -4.54 18.28 -10.84
C VAL A 53 -4.24 18.69 -9.40
N ASP A 54 -5.19 19.36 -8.77
CA ASP A 54 -5.18 19.55 -7.33
C ASP A 54 -6.02 18.44 -6.67
N VAL A 55 -5.32 17.52 -5.98
CA VAL A 55 -5.94 16.42 -5.23
C VAL A 55 -6.11 16.72 -3.75
N LYS A 56 -5.76 17.93 -3.31
CA LYS A 56 -5.91 18.34 -1.92
C LYS A 56 -7.35 18.20 -1.47
N ASN A 57 -7.53 17.56 -0.33
CA ASN A 57 -8.84 17.26 0.27
C ASN A 57 -9.75 16.37 -0.61
N LYS A 58 -9.21 15.65 -1.59
CA LYS A 58 -9.95 14.68 -2.40
C LYS A 58 -9.60 13.25 -2.03
N VAL A 59 -10.45 12.31 -2.39
CA VAL A 59 -10.13 10.88 -2.37
C VAL A 59 -9.55 10.51 -3.73
N VAL A 60 -8.30 10.08 -3.74
CA VAL A 60 -7.67 9.59 -4.96
C VAL A 60 -7.92 8.09 -5.13
N VAL A 61 -8.25 7.70 -6.35
CA VAL A 61 -8.41 6.30 -6.75
C VAL A 61 -7.28 5.96 -7.70
N MET A 62 -6.60 4.84 -7.49
CA MET A 62 -5.45 4.48 -8.29
C MET A 62 -5.22 2.97 -8.38
N MET A 63 -4.43 2.58 -9.36
CA MET A 63 -3.96 1.22 -9.52
C MET A 63 -2.76 0.95 -8.62
N VAL A 64 -2.51 -0.31 -8.28
CA VAL A 64 -1.24 -0.78 -7.74
C VAL A 64 -0.29 -1.13 -8.88
N ASN A 65 0.94 -1.48 -8.55
CA ASN A 65 2.07 -1.67 -9.46
C ASN A 65 2.52 -0.35 -10.12
N ASP A 66 3.44 -0.45 -11.03
CA ASP A 66 3.97 0.63 -11.86
C ASP A 66 3.67 0.33 -13.34
N PRO A 67 3.76 1.34 -14.20
CA PRO A 67 3.52 1.18 -15.62
C PRO A 67 4.44 0.13 -16.22
N MET A 68 3.88 -0.71 -17.07
CA MET A 68 4.63 -1.79 -17.69
C MET A 68 5.66 -1.26 -18.70
N PRO A 69 6.83 -1.93 -18.83
CA PRO A 69 7.79 -1.61 -19.87
C PRO A 69 7.15 -1.77 -21.26
N THR A 70 7.60 -0.96 -22.20
CA THR A 70 7.17 -1.03 -23.60
C THR A 70 8.34 -1.36 -24.51
N ALA A 71 8.06 -1.67 -25.78
CA ALA A 71 9.13 -1.88 -26.76
C ALA A 71 10.00 -0.61 -26.96
N ALA A 72 9.43 0.58 -26.77
CA ALA A 72 10.16 1.84 -26.88
C ALA A 72 10.92 2.21 -25.57
N GLU A 73 10.42 1.74 -24.42
CA GLU A 73 10.99 2.00 -23.09
C GLU A 73 11.10 0.67 -22.31
N PRO A 74 12.05 -0.22 -22.67
CA PRO A 74 12.15 -1.56 -22.07
C PRO A 74 12.60 -1.54 -20.60
N GLU A 75 13.29 -0.47 -20.18
CA GLU A 75 13.80 -0.28 -18.82
C GLU A 75 12.90 0.62 -17.97
N ARG A 76 11.71 1.00 -18.47
CA ARG A 76 10.74 1.79 -17.71
C ARG A 76 10.48 1.15 -16.36
N PHE A 77 10.60 1.92 -15.27
CA PHE A 77 10.48 1.45 -13.88
C PHE A 77 11.29 0.18 -13.59
N GLY A 78 12.51 0.07 -14.14
CA GLY A 78 13.36 -1.10 -13.93
C GLY A 78 12.94 -2.35 -14.71
N GLY A 79 12.16 -2.18 -15.79
CA GLY A 79 11.75 -3.25 -16.66
C GLY A 79 10.61 -4.10 -16.08
N LYS A 80 10.78 -5.44 -16.01
CA LYS A 80 9.74 -6.36 -15.55
C LYS A 80 9.62 -6.49 -14.03
N GLY A 81 10.56 -5.91 -13.28
CA GLY A 81 10.55 -5.94 -11.82
C GLY A 81 9.60 -4.90 -11.23
N LEU A 82 8.98 -5.21 -10.10
CA LEU A 82 8.19 -4.23 -9.36
C LEU A 82 9.14 -3.29 -8.60
N THR A 83 9.05 -1.99 -8.87
CA THR A 83 9.80 -0.97 -8.12
C THR A 83 9.09 -0.58 -6.83
N TYR A 84 9.73 0.27 -6.01
CA TYR A 84 9.06 0.86 -4.84
C TYR A 84 7.82 1.67 -5.23
N TYR A 85 7.82 2.31 -6.39
CA TYR A 85 6.67 3.07 -6.91
C TYR A 85 5.43 2.22 -7.12
N GLY A 86 5.59 0.95 -7.45
CA GLY A 86 4.49 0.01 -7.62
C GLY A 86 3.89 -0.51 -6.31
N ARG A 87 4.57 -0.33 -5.17
CA ARG A 87 4.11 -0.82 -3.86
C ARG A 87 2.91 -0.02 -3.36
N TRP A 88 1.93 -0.73 -2.79
CA TRP A 88 0.75 -0.09 -2.22
C TRP A 88 1.08 0.89 -1.07
N THR A 89 2.16 0.65 -0.32
CA THR A 89 2.67 1.57 0.70
C THR A 89 3.07 2.92 0.11
N TYR A 90 3.83 2.92 -1.00
CA TYR A 90 4.18 4.13 -1.71
C TYR A 90 2.95 4.93 -2.16
N LYS A 91 1.92 4.23 -2.66
CA LYS A 91 0.68 4.87 -3.13
C LYS A 91 0.02 5.70 -2.03
N PHE A 92 -0.07 5.16 -0.82
CA PHE A 92 -0.60 5.89 0.33
C PHE A 92 0.28 7.05 0.75
N GLU A 93 1.59 6.87 0.74
CA GLU A 93 2.56 7.90 1.11
C GLU A 93 2.55 9.06 0.11
N GLU A 94 2.59 8.78 -1.19
CA GLU A 94 2.60 9.82 -2.21
C GLU A 94 1.29 10.61 -2.22
N ALA A 95 0.15 9.96 -2.16
CA ALA A 95 -1.13 10.64 -2.07
C ALA A 95 -1.21 11.56 -0.84
N ALA A 96 -0.65 11.13 0.29
CA ALA A 96 -0.58 11.95 1.49
C ALA A 96 0.35 13.17 1.28
N ARG A 97 1.51 13.00 0.63
CA ARG A 97 2.41 14.11 0.25
C ARG A 97 1.71 15.12 -0.66
N GLN A 98 0.83 14.65 -1.55
CA GLN A 98 0.01 15.48 -2.43
C GLN A 98 -1.20 16.12 -1.73
N GLY A 99 -1.42 15.84 -0.44
CA GLY A 99 -2.49 16.41 0.37
C GLY A 99 -3.87 15.76 0.17
N ALA A 100 -3.93 14.56 -0.40
CA ALA A 100 -5.17 13.82 -0.54
C ALA A 100 -5.79 13.50 0.83
N ALA A 101 -7.11 13.66 0.97
CA ALA A 101 -7.84 13.34 2.17
C ALA A 101 -7.96 11.82 2.38
N GLY A 102 -8.03 11.06 1.30
CA GLY A 102 -8.12 9.61 1.33
C GLY A 102 -7.61 8.96 0.05
N VAL A 103 -7.39 7.66 0.13
CA VAL A 103 -6.89 6.82 -0.96
C VAL A 103 -7.70 5.55 -1.07
N LEU A 104 -8.10 5.18 -2.26
CA LEU A 104 -8.69 3.88 -2.59
C LEU A 104 -7.88 3.21 -3.70
N LEU A 105 -7.25 2.09 -3.38
CA LEU A 105 -6.53 1.27 -4.36
C LEU A 105 -7.49 0.30 -5.03
N ILE A 106 -7.35 0.11 -6.34
CA ILE A 106 -8.11 -0.89 -7.08
C ILE A 106 -7.37 -2.22 -6.99
N HIS A 107 -8.02 -3.23 -6.40
CA HIS A 107 -7.48 -4.57 -6.31
C HIS A 107 -7.87 -5.41 -7.51
N THR A 108 -6.88 -6.05 -8.12
CA THR A 108 -7.06 -7.18 -9.03
C THR A 108 -6.14 -8.32 -8.60
N ASP A 109 -6.55 -9.56 -8.75
CA ASP A 109 -5.71 -10.72 -8.43
C ASP A 109 -4.41 -10.71 -9.25
N ALA A 110 -4.49 -10.24 -10.49
CA ALA A 110 -3.32 -10.12 -11.37
C ALA A 110 -2.29 -9.10 -10.86
N SER A 111 -2.73 -7.94 -10.37
CA SER A 111 -1.80 -6.90 -9.89
C SER A 111 -1.24 -7.21 -8.51
N ALA A 112 -2.00 -7.90 -7.67
CA ALA A 112 -1.61 -8.19 -6.29
C ALA A 112 -0.89 -9.53 -6.13
N SER A 113 -1.07 -10.48 -7.07
CA SER A 113 -0.64 -11.88 -6.99
C SER A 113 -1.36 -12.69 -5.89
N TYR A 114 -2.45 -12.16 -5.34
CA TYR A 114 -3.33 -12.81 -4.35
C TYR A 114 -4.78 -12.32 -4.50
N GLY A 115 -5.72 -13.13 -4.03
CA GLY A 115 -7.15 -12.82 -4.09
C GLY A 115 -7.59 -11.79 -3.04
N TRP A 116 -8.79 -11.24 -3.25
CA TRP A 116 -9.39 -10.23 -2.37
C TRP A 116 -9.46 -10.63 -0.89
N SER A 117 -9.56 -11.94 -0.58
CA SER A 117 -9.62 -12.44 0.79
C SER A 117 -8.44 -12.00 1.66
N VAL A 118 -7.25 -11.84 1.08
CA VAL A 118 -6.06 -11.35 1.80
C VAL A 118 -6.27 -9.90 2.23
N VAL A 119 -6.75 -9.06 1.33
CA VAL A 119 -7.07 -7.65 1.63
C VAL A 119 -8.20 -7.58 2.66
N GLN A 120 -9.26 -8.36 2.47
CA GLN A 120 -10.39 -8.43 3.39
C GLN A 120 -9.94 -8.79 4.81
N ASN A 121 -9.17 -9.85 4.97
CA ASN A 121 -8.70 -10.30 6.28
C ASN A 121 -7.78 -9.27 6.95
N SER A 122 -6.89 -8.64 6.19
CA SER A 122 -5.93 -7.67 6.72
C SER A 122 -6.55 -6.30 7.03
N TRP A 123 -7.66 -5.93 6.38
CA TRP A 123 -8.21 -4.58 6.46
C TRP A 123 -9.60 -4.50 7.09
N ALA A 124 -10.42 -5.57 6.97
CA ALA A 124 -11.79 -5.54 7.51
C ALA A 124 -11.88 -6.05 8.95
N HIS A 125 -10.95 -6.90 9.38
CA HIS A 125 -11.04 -7.60 10.66
C HIS A 125 -9.89 -7.33 11.62
N ALA A 126 -8.72 -6.93 11.11
CA ALA A 126 -7.53 -6.71 11.93
C ALA A 126 -7.40 -5.26 12.40
N GLY A 127 -6.77 -5.07 13.55
CA GLY A 127 -6.27 -3.77 13.96
C GLY A 127 -5.18 -3.26 12.99
N ARG A 128 -5.04 -1.95 12.88
CA ARG A 128 -4.00 -1.32 12.08
C ARG A 128 -2.89 -0.84 12.98
N PHE A 129 -1.65 -1.18 12.64
CA PHE A 129 -0.46 -0.72 13.35
C PHE A 129 0.20 0.40 12.57
N GLN A 130 0.66 1.42 13.27
CA GLN A 130 1.32 2.57 12.68
C GLN A 130 2.39 3.10 13.62
N LEU A 131 3.48 3.62 13.07
CA LEU A 131 4.47 4.34 13.85
C LEU A 131 3.85 5.63 14.40
N THR A 132 4.15 5.96 15.65
CA THR A 132 3.69 7.20 16.30
C THR A 132 4.35 8.44 15.72
N ALA A 133 5.56 8.31 15.20
CA ALA A 133 6.29 9.36 14.48
C ALA A 133 6.58 8.92 13.05
N GLY A 134 6.71 9.85 12.13
CA GLY A 134 7.08 9.55 10.76
C GLY A 134 6.27 10.30 9.71
N ASN A 135 6.00 9.64 8.59
CA ASN A 135 5.50 10.23 7.37
C ASN A 135 4.12 10.88 7.48
N VAL A 136 3.89 11.88 6.63
CA VAL A 136 2.56 12.44 6.39
C VAL A 136 1.63 11.31 5.92
N ARG A 137 0.39 11.30 6.40
CA ARG A 137 -0.60 10.26 6.10
C ARG A 137 -1.93 10.88 5.72
N SER A 138 -2.61 10.28 4.77
CA SER A 138 -4.01 10.62 4.47
C SER A 138 -4.93 10.15 5.61
N GLY A 139 -6.04 10.86 5.82
CA GLY A 139 -7.00 10.53 6.88
C GLY A 139 -7.59 9.13 6.73
N LEU A 140 -7.77 8.67 5.51
CA LEU A 140 -8.31 7.34 5.23
C LEU A 140 -7.52 6.64 4.12
N GLN A 141 -7.32 5.33 4.29
CA GLN A 141 -6.60 4.47 3.36
C GLN A 141 -7.43 3.21 3.12
N GLY A 142 -7.57 2.79 1.89
CA GLY A 142 -8.43 1.66 1.59
C GLY A 142 -8.20 1.03 0.23
N TRP A 143 -9.04 0.02 -0.02
CA TRP A 143 -9.04 -0.74 -1.26
C TRP A 143 -10.48 -0.96 -1.71
N MET A 144 -10.67 -1.13 -3.00
CA MET A 144 -11.90 -1.62 -3.58
C MET A 144 -11.61 -2.76 -4.56
N THR A 145 -12.56 -3.68 -4.68
CA THR A 145 -12.47 -4.73 -5.69
C THR A 145 -12.56 -4.13 -7.10
N ASP A 146 -12.05 -4.86 -8.11
CA ASP A 146 -12.20 -4.48 -9.50
C ASP A 146 -13.67 -4.26 -9.90
N ASP A 147 -14.54 -5.16 -9.48
CA ASP A 147 -15.98 -5.05 -9.75
C ASP A 147 -16.60 -3.77 -9.15
N THR A 148 -16.20 -3.43 -7.94
CA THR A 148 -16.64 -2.18 -7.30
C THR A 148 -16.12 -0.96 -8.03
N ALA A 149 -14.84 -0.96 -8.40
CA ALA A 149 -14.25 0.12 -9.19
C ALA A 149 -15.00 0.30 -10.51
N ARG A 150 -15.27 -0.78 -11.25
CA ARG A 150 -16.05 -0.73 -12.51
C ARG A 150 -17.42 -0.10 -12.31
N LYS A 151 -18.12 -0.47 -11.25
CA LYS A 151 -19.45 0.12 -10.94
C LYS A 151 -19.35 1.61 -10.61
N VAL A 152 -18.35 2.01 -9.80
CA VAL A 152 -18.13 3.42 -9.45
C VAL A 152 -17.81 4.24 -10.69
N PHE A 153 -16.88 3.77 -11.53
CA PHE A 153 -16.49 4.47 -12.75
C PHE A 153 -17.64 4.58 -13.74
N ALA A 154 -18.33 3.47 -14.04
CA ALA A 154 -19.46 3.46 -14.96
C ALA A 154 -20.60 4.38 -14.49
N ALA A 155 -20.93 4.37 -13.21
CA ALA A 155 -21.95 5.25 -12.65
C ALA A 155 -21.55 6.73 -12.71
N GLY A 156 -20.27 7.03 -12.65
CA GLY A 156 -19.70 8.37 -12.87
C GLY A 156 -19.54 8.75 -14.35
N GLY A 157 -19.94 7.88 -15.28
CA GLY A 157 -19.84 8.11 -16.71
C GLY A 157 -18.46 7.80 -17.31
N GLN A 158 -17.62 7.05 -16.62
CA GLN A 158 -16.26 6.69 -17.00
C GLN A 158 -16.12 5.20 -17.33
N ASP A 159 -15.21 4.88 -18.24
CA ASP A 159 -14.84 3.51 -18.60
C ASP A 159 -13.47 3.18 -17.97
N LEU A 160 -13.46 2.29 -16.97
CA LEU A 160 -12.24 1.95 -16.23
C LEU A 160 -11.17 1.32 -17.13
N ASP A 161 -11.53 0.46 -18.07
CA ASP A 161 -10.55 -0.20 -18.94
C ASP A 161 -9.88 0.78 -19.88
N LYS A 162 -10.62 1.74 -20.42
CA LYS A 162 -10.05 2.83 -21.21
C LYS A 162 -9.13 3.71 -20.38
N LEU A 163 -9.50 4.02 -19.15
CA LEU A 163 -8.68 4.84 -18.26
C LEU A 163 -7.43 4.09 -17.81
N ARG A 164 -7.50 2.77 -17.57
CA ARG A 164 -6.32 1.94 -17.30
C ARG A 164 -5.35 1.96 -18.48
N ALA A 165 -5.86 1.74 -19.68
CA ALA A 165 -5.03 1.80 -20.88
C ALA A 165 -4.40 3.18 -21.10
N ALA A 166 -5.15 4.25 -20.86
CA ALA A 166 -4.64 5.61 -20.96
C ALA A 166 -3.57 5.91 -19.90
N ALA A 167 -3.69 5.34 -18.71
CA ALA A 167 -2.74 5.54 -17.62
C ALA A 167 -1.37 4.87 -17.84
N GLU A 168 -1.21 4.05 -18.88
CA GLU A 168 0.09 3.55 -19.33
C GLU A 168 0.94 4.63 -20.03
N ASP A 169 0.36 5.78 -20.36
CA ASP A 169 1.07 6.90 -20.98
C ASP A 169 1.48 7.92 -19.92
N LYS A 170 2.75 8.31 -19.91
CA LYS A 170 3.29 9.37 -19.01
C LYS A 170 2.60 10.73 -19.17
N ASN A 171 1.88 10.95 -20.27
CA ASN A 171 1.06 12.14 -20.49
C ASN A 171 -0.39 11.98 -20.03
N PHE A 172 -0.74 10.87 -19.40
CA PHE A 172 -2.05 10.68 -18.79
C PHE A 172 -2.42 11.86 -17.91
N LYS A 173 -3.68 12.24 -17.94
CA LYS A 173 -4.24 13.31 -17.10
C LYS A 173 -5.25 12.70 -16.14
N PRO A 174 -5.18 13.04 -14.84
CA PRO A 174 -6.18 12.62 -13.87
C PRO A 174 -7.59 12.95 -14.27
N VAL A 175 -8.53 12.09 -13.88
CA VAL A 175 -9.95 12.19 -14.28
C VAL A 175 -10.85 12.26 -13.06
N ALA A 176 -11.66 13.31 -12.97
CA ALA A 176 -12.72 13.40 -11.97
C ALA A 176 -13.77 12.29 -12.21
N LEU A 177 -14.15 11.57 -11.16
CA LEU A 177 -15.04 10.41 -11.28
C LEU A 177 -16.52 10.78 -11.16
N ASN A 178 -16.88 12.06 -11.02
CA ASN A 178 -18.25 12.48 -10.70
C ASN A 178 -18.84 11.66 -9.54
N ALA A 179 -18.01 11.36 -8.58
CA ALA A 179 -18.29 10.55 -7.41
C ALA A 179 -17.77 11.24 -6.15
N ARG A 180 -18.43 10.99 -5.03
CA ARG A 180 -18.12 11.57 -3.73
C ARG A 180 -18.21 10.52 -2.64
N VAL A 181 -17.26 10.50 -1.74
CA VAL A 181 -17.30 9.68 -0.52
C VAL A 181 -17.73 10.57 0.63
N LYS A 182 -18.78 10.14 1.36
CA LYS A 182 -19.23 10.81 2.57
C LYS A 182 -19.43 9.78 3.69
N GLY A 183 -18.84 10.05 4.84
CA GLY A 183 -18.98 9.15 5.99
C GLY A 183 -18.10 9.53 7.15
N GLU A 184 -18.19 8.72 8.19
CA GLU A 184 -17.38 8.83 9.42
C GLU A 184 -16.78 7.47 9.75
N ALA A 185 -15.50 7.43 10.11
CA ALA A 185 -14.86 6.28 10.70
C ALA A 185 -14.46 6.59 12.16
N ARG A 186 -14.72 5.65 13.05
CA ARG A 186 -14.32 5.72 14.45
C ARG A 186 -13.37 4.58 14.79
N ALA A 187 -12.28 4.90 15.48
CA ALA A 187 -11.26 3.95 15.87
C ALA A 187 -10.95 4.03 17.36
N GLN A 188 -10.66 2.90 17.97
CA GLN A 188 -10.04 2.84 19.28
C GLN A 188 -8.52 2.87 19.07
N VAL A 189 -7.89 3.92 19.59
CA VAL A 189 -6.45 4.13 19.46
C VAL A 189 -5.76 3.78 20.77
N ARG A 190 -4.69 2.98 20.68
CA ARG A 190 -3.81 2.66 21.82
C ARG A 190 -2.36 2.67 21.37
N SER A 191 -1.47 3.04 22.26
CA SER A 191 -0.03 2.91 22.05
C SER A 191 0.43 1.50 22.40
N LEU A 192 1.33 0.96 21.59
CA LEU A 192 2.07 -0.26 21.82
C LEU A 192 3.56 0.06 21.66
N GLU A 193 4.40 -0.66 22.39
CA GLU A 193 5.85 -0.63 22.18
C GLU A 193 6.26 -1.95 21.54
N GLU A 194 6.97 -1.85 20.43
CA GLU A 194 7.53 -2.98 19.68
C GLU A 194 9.00 -2.75 19.41
N PHE A 195 9.76 -3.83 19.23
CA PHE A 195 11.19 -3.75 19.12
C PHE A 195 11.68 -4.44 17.85
N ASN A 196 12.66 -3.82 17.20
CA ASN A 196 13.55 -4.48 16.28
C ASN A 196 14.88 -4.75 16.99
N VAL A 197 15.41 -5.96 16.88
CA VAL A 197 16.71 -6.32 17.41
C VAL A 197 17.73 -6.26 16.30
N ALA A 198 18.73 -5.43 16.43
CA ALA A 198 19.79 -5.29 15.44
C ALA A 198 21.15 -5.63 16.05
N GLY A 199 21.94 -6.39 15.31
CA GLY A 199 23.35 -6.69 15.63
C GLY A 199 24.23 -6.24 14.47
N VAL A 200 25.44 -5.80 14.77
CA VAL A 200 26.42 -5.38 13.77
C VAL A 200 27.70 -6.20 13.91
N VAL A 201 28.16 -6.76 12.81
CA VAL A 201 29.51 -7.32 12.67
C VAL A 201 30.32 -6.32 11.87
N PRO A 202 31.29 -5.60 12.47
CA PRO A 202 32.05 -4.59 11.77
C PRO A 202 32.89 -5.17 10.63
N GLY A 203 32.90 -4.51 9.48
CA GLY A 203 33.81 -4.81 8.39
C GLY A 203 35.25 -4.40 8.71
N THR A 204 36.21 -5.08 8.12
CA THR A 204 37.66 -4.84 8.36
C THR A 204 38.35 -4.22 7.14
N ASP A 205 37.78 -4.27 5.96
CA ASP A 205 38.33 -3.63 4.78
C ASP A 205 38.30 -2.10 4.90
N PRO A 206 39.43 -1.39 4.78
CA PRO A 206 39.49 0.05 4.98
C PRO A 206 38.69 0.87 3.96
N LYS A 207 38.35 0.31 2.80
CA LYS A 207 37.57 0.99 1.76
C LYS A 207 36.08 0.68 1.86
N LEU A 208 35.71 -0.55 2.30
CA LEU A 208 34.34 -1.06 2.30
C LEU A 208 33.69 -1.06 3.69
N LYS A 209 34.42 -0.76 4.76
CA LYS A 209 33.94 -0.83 6.16
C LYS A 209 32.70 0.04 6.44
N ASP A 210 32.45 1.04 5.64
CA ASP A 210 31.31 1.95 5.75
C ASP A 210 30.13 1.49 4.89
N GLU A 211 30.29 0.44 4.06
CA GLU A 211 29.23 -0.20 3.34
C GLU A 211 28.57 -1.26 4.23
N VAL A 212 27.23 -1.40 4.12
CA VAL A 212 26.45 -2.28 4.98
C VAL A 212 25.70 -3.29 4.14
N VAL A 213 25.87 -4.58 4.46
CA VAL A 213 25.02 -5.67 3.98
C VAL A 213 24.03 -6.01 5.10
N ILE A 214 22.74 -5.92 4.81
CA ILE A 214 21.68 -6.14 5.78
C ILE A 214 20.99 -7.48 5.51
N TYR A 215 20.96 -8.33 6.52
CA TYR A 215 20.10 -9.51 6.57
C TYR A 215 19.00 -9.26 7.58
N SER A 216 17.75 -9.52 7.20
CA SER A 216 16.60 -9.29 8.07
C SER A 216 15.62 -10.47 8.04
N ALA A 217 14.98 -10.73 9.14
CA ALA A 217 13.88 -11.68 9.25
C ALA A 217 12.87 -11.14 10.25
N HIS A 218 11.58 -11.25 9.95
CA HIS A 218 10.56 -10.92 10.93
C HIS A 218 10.29 -12.11 11.85
N TRP A 219 9.89 -11.85 13.07
CA TRP A 219 9.61 -12.85 14.11
C TRP A 219 8.14 -12.86 14.55
N ASP A 220 7.34 -12.01 13.96
CA ASP A 220 5.89 -11.96 14.13
C ASP A 220 5.21 -12.82 13.06
N HIS A 221 4.06 -13.42 13.42
CA HIS A 221 3.17 -14.11 12.51
C HIS A 221 1.73 -13.72 12.82
N MET A 222 0.73 -14.44 12.32
CA MET A 222 -0.68 -14.08 12.49
C MET A 222 -1.22 -14.24 13.92
N GLY A 223 -0.43 -14.81 14.83
CA GLY A 223 -0.80 -14.96 16.24
C GLY A 223 -1.90 -15.97 16.45
N LYS A 224 -3.01 -15.57 17.07
CA LYS A 224 -4.14 -16.42 17.40
C LYS A 224 -5.42 -15.88 16.77
N GLN A 225 -6.19 -16.75 16.09
CA GLN A 225 -7.48 -16.40 15.50
C GLN A 225 -8.51 -17.49 15.81
N GLY A 226 -9.70 -17.08 16.28
CA GLY A 226 -10.76 -17.99 16.66
C GLY A 226 -10.73 -18.41 18.13
N THR A 227 -11.69 -19.23 18.51
CA THR A 227 -11.92 -19.67 19.91
C THR A 227 -12.01 -21.18 20.08
N GLU A 228 -12.05 -21.94 19.00
CA GLU A 228 -12.21 -23.40 19.03
C GLU A 228 -11.04 -24.11 18.36
N GLY A 229 -10.60 -25.22 18.93
CA GLY A 229 -9.51 -26.05 18.43
C GLY A 229 -8.14 -25.40 18.56
N ASP A 230 -7.20 -25.81 17.72
CA ASP A 230 -5.89 -25.16 17.60
C ASP A 230 -6.04 -23.88 16.79
N THR A 231 -5.97 -22.77 17.49
CA THR A 231 -6.18 -21.42 16.94
C THR A 231 -4.88 -20.63 16.80
N ILE A 232 -3.74 -21.24 17.09
CA ILE A 232 -2.43 -20.60 17.06
C ILE A 232 -1.76 -20.84 15.71
N PHE A 233 -1.38 -19.76 15.06
CA PHE A 233 -0.56 -19.79 13.85
C PHE A 233 0.91 -19.80 14.27
N ASN A 234 1.54 -20.98 14.29
CA ASN A 234 2.86 -21.20 14.87
C ASN A 234 4.01 -20.54 14.10
N GLY A 235 3.84 -20.25 12.80
CA GLY A 235 4.84 -19.52 12.02
C GLY A 235 6.17 -20.26 11.81
N ALA A 236 6.16 -21.60 11.75
CA ALA A 236 7.39 -22.38 11.65
C ALA A 236 8.18 -22.08 10.36
N VAL A 237 7.50 -21.96 9.23
CA VAL A 237 8.10 -21.57 7.95
C VAL A 237 8.09 -20.06 7.81
N ASP A 238 7.00 -19.41 8.12
CA ASP A 238 6.81 -17.97 8.04
C ASP A 238 6.67 -17.38 9.46
N ASN A 239 7.73 -16.95 10.17
CA ASN A 239 9.06 -16.86 9.61
C ASN A 239 10.14 -17.31 10.62
N ALA A 240 9.85 -18.34 11.45
CA ALA A 240 10.84 -18.90 12.37
C ALA A 240 12.05 -19.47 11.62
N SER A 241 11.86 -19.99 10.40
CA SER A 241 12.96 -20.45 9.54
C SER A 241 13.93 -19.32 9.18
N GLY A 242 13.44 -18.14 8.80
CA GLY A 242 14.25 -16.96 8.51
C GLY A 242 14.96 -16.44 9.77
N THR A 243 14.26 -16.39 10.89
CA THR A 243 14.84 -15.98 12.18
C THR A 243 15.94 -16.95 12.62
N GLY A 244 15.71 -18.26 12.49
CA GLY A 244 16.71 -19.29 12.79
C GLY A 244 17.95 -19.20 11.89
N ALA A 245 17.75 -18.95 10.59
CA ALA A 245 18.85 -18.72 9.66
C ALA A 245 19.66 -17.48 10.03
N LEU A 246 18.99 -16.37 10.39
CA LEU A 246 19.66 -15.13 10.82
C LEU A 246 20.53 -15.35 12.09
N LEU A 247 20.02 -16.08 13.07
CA LEU A 247 20.76 -16.43 14.27
C LEU A 247 21.99 -17.32 13.97
N ALA A 248 21.84 -18.30 13.06
CA ALA A 248 22.93 -19.13 12.62
C ALA A 248 24.04 -18.34 11.91
N MET A 249 23.63 -17.41 11.02
CA MET A 249 24.56 -16.51 10.33
C MET A 249 25.30 -15.60 11.31
N ALA A 250 24.61 -15.03 12.29
CA ALA A 250 25.20 -14.19 13.32
C ALA A 250 26.21 -14.98 14.16
N ALA A 251 25.88 -16.23 14.57
CA ALA A 251 26.79 -17.11 15.32
C ALA A 251 28.04 -17.47 14.51
N GLU A 252 27.91 -17.70 13.21
CA GLU A 252 29.04 -17.97 12.34
C GLU A 252 29.91 -16.73 12.11
N ALA A 253 29.31 -15.57 11.94
CA ALA A 253 30.04 -14.32 11.79
C ALA A 253 30.87 -13.95 13.02
N VAL A 254 30.39 -14.28 14.23
CA VAL A 254 31.14 -14.08 15.48
C VAL A 254 32.35 -15.02 15.57
N LYS A 255 32.24 -16.26 15.07
CA LYS A 255 33.35 -17.24 15.07
C LYS A 255 34.43 -16.89 14.04
N ASN A 256 34.03 -16.25 12.94
CA ASN A 256 34.92 -15.88 11.83
C ASN A 256 34.88 -14.36 11.59
N PRO A 257 35.38 -13.58 12.58
CA PRO A 257 35.34 -12.13 12.51
C PRO A 257 36.36 -11.66 11.51
N ALA A 258 36.25 -11.27 10.47
CA ALA A 258 37.23 -10.71 9.54
C ALA A 258 37.43 -11.49 8.24
N ARG A 259 36.62 -11.15 7.32
CA ARG A 259 36.97 -11.34 5.91
C ARG A 259 36.80 -10.06 5.14
#